data_94ce57387693a600f1fb305b013b6024
#
_entry.id   94ce57387693a600f1fb305b013b6024
#
_cell.length_a   1.000
_cell.length_b   1.000
_cell.length_c   1.000
_cell.angle_alpha   90.00
_cell.angle_beta   90.00
_cell.angle_gamma   90.00
#
_symmetry.space_group_name_H-M   'P 1'
#
loop_
_entity.id
_entity.type
_entity.pdbx_description
1 polymer ?
#
loop_
_entity_poly.entity_id
_entity_poly.type
_entity_poly.pdbx_seq_one_letter_code
_entity_poly.pdbx_strand_id
1 'polypeptide(L)'
;KITISKIDGSPVFENAKILKVETSKIDNQFTFSFDIDNYELGVQTSNEFDYKLANSDKGQHIHFIEDNGPYSAHYSKTFSKDVEDGTVVLAFLSRSYHESVKNPNAFILAQVGENQNMDLSNEFLFYSRPKGTYKGEDTKRILLDFYLINTKISANGNKVKVSIQDSEFIIDEWVPFYIEGLPKGEISIKLELINSNGDLIDSPFNPSIRSIILE
;
A
#
# COMPACT_ATOMS: atom_id res chain seq x y z
N LYS A 1 -17.79 0.72 -18.52
CA LYS A 1 -17.96 1.60 -17.36
C LYS A 1 -17.04 1.09 -16.25
N ILE A 2 -16.19 1.98 -15.70
CA ILE A 2 -15.32 1.66 -14.57
C ILE A 2 -16.16 1.64 -13.29
N THR A 3 -15.95 0.65 -12.43
CA THR A 3 -16.59 0.52 -11.11
C THR A 3 -15.56 0.16 -10.06
N ILE A 4 -15.83 0.56 -8.81
CA ILE A 4 -15.13 0.06 -7.62
C ILE A 4 -16.14 -0.58 -6.68
N SER A 5 -15.74 -1.66 -6.02
CA SER A 5 -16.55 -2.36 -5.00
C SER A 5 -15.67 -2.90 -3.89
N LYS A 6 -16.17 -2.92 -2.67
CA LYS A 6 -15.44 -3.44 -1.51
C LYS A 6 -15.11 -4.92 -1.67
N ILE A 7 -13.94 -5.33 -1.19
CA ILE A 7 -13.56 -6.72 -1.06
C ILE A 7 -13.86 -7.16 0.37
N ASP A 8 -14.70 -8.17 0.50
CA ASP A 8 -15.05 -8.76 1.78
C ASP A 8 -14.48 -10.18 1.89
N GLY A 9 -14.29 -10.68 3.10
CA GLY A 9 -13.94 -12.06 3.38
C GLY A 9 -12.44 -12.39 3.38
N SER A 10 -11.56 -11.39 3.24
CA SER A 10 -10.12 -11.60 3.44
C SER A 10 -9.82 -12.07 4.86
N PRO A 11 -8.87 -13.02 5.05
CA PRO A 11 -8.44 -13.40 6.38
C PRO A 11 -7.97 -12.20 7.20
N VAL A 12 -8.44 -12.11 8.44
CA VAL A 12 -8.06 -11.04 9.36
C VAL A 12 -6.82 -11.46 10.15
N PHE A 13 -5.84 -10.57 10.22
CA PHE A 13 -4.60 -10.75 10.97
C PHE A 13 -4.52 -9.76 12.14
N GLU A 14 -5.45 -9.84 13.06
CA GLU A 14 -5.60 -8.89 14.18
C GLU A 14 -4.35 -8.78 15.06
N ASN A 15 -3.63 -9.89 15.21
CA ASN A 15 -2.47 -10.00 16.08
C ASN A 15 -1.12 -9.89 15.34
N ALA A 16 -1.15 -9.69 14.03
CA ALA A 16 0.07 -9.50 13.25
C ALA A 16 0.75 -8.19 13.63
N LYS A 17 2.08 -8.23 13.84
CA LYS A 17 2.84 -7.06 14.28
C LYS A 17 4.19 -6.98 13.61
N ILE A 18 4.62 -5.77 13.32
CA ILE A 18 6.03 -5.42 13.17
C ILE A 18 6.44 -4.74 14.47
N LEU A 19 7.26 -5.39 15.30
CA LEU A 19 7.65 -4.88 16.61
C LEU A 19 8.69 -3.78 16.49
N LYS A 20 9.64 -3.97 15.58
CA LYS A 20 10.72 -3.01 15.28
C LYS A 20 11.37 -3.30 13.94
N VAL A 21 12.12 -2.33 13.46
CA VAL A 21 13.10 -2.49 12.40
C VAL A 21 14.46 -2.04 12.91
N GLU A 22 15.48 -2.86 12.68
CA GLU A 22 16.88 -2.48 12.89
C GLU A 22 17.48 -2.14 11.54
N THR A 23 18.14 -0.99 11.45
CA THR A 23 18.75 -0.49 10.23
C THR A 23 20.24 -0.31 10.44
N SER A 24 21.04 -0.85 9.54
CA SER A 24 22.48 -0.66 9.49
C SER A 24 22.90 -0.25 8.08
N LYS A 25 23.96 0.56 7.99
CA LYS A 25 24.51 1.03 6.70
C LYS A 25 25.92 0.51 6.53
N ILE A 26 26.18 -0.13 5.40
CA ILE A 26 27.51 -0.53 4.96
C ILE A 26 27.69 0.06 3.55
N ASP A 27 28.72 0.90 3.38
CA ASP A 27 28.92 1.71 2.17
C ASP A 27 27.68 2.56 1.84
N ASN A 28 27.05 2.34 0.69
CA ASN A 28 25.83 3.04 0.29
C ASN A 28 24.55 2.19 0.46
N GLN A 29 24.66 1.00 1.06
CA GLN A 29 23.56 0.08 1.17
C GLN A 29 23.06 -0.02 2.62
N PHE A 30 21.75 0.12 2.78
CA PHE A 30 21.07 -0.12 4.05
C PHE A 30 20.60 -1.57 4.15
N THR A 31 20.82 -2.18 5.32
CA THR A 31 20.24 -3.46 5.69
C THR A 31 19.13 -3.22 6.68
N PHE A 32 17.96 -3.74 6.38
CA PHE A 32 16.76 -3.67 7.22
C PHE A 32 16.48 -5.05 7.81
N SER A 33 16.33 -5.13 9.12
CA SER A 33 15.95 -6.35 9.83
C SER A 33 14.67 -6.10 10.61
N PHE A 34 13.58 -6.76 10.21
CA PHE A 34 12.25 -6.62 10.81
C PHE A 34 12.02 -7.71 11.86
N ASP A 35 11.57 -7.31 13.03
CA ASP A 35 11.04 -8.21 14.04
C ASP A 35 9.51 -8.31 13.86
N ILE A 36 9.05 -9.48 13.42
CA ILE A 36 7.64 -9.72 13.03
C ILE A 36 7.07 -10.81 13.93
N ASP A 37 5.91 -10.55 14.51
CA ASP A 37 5.18 -11.48 15.35
C ASP A 37 3.80 -11.78 14.77
N ASN A 38 3.32 -13.01 14.96
CA ASN A 38 2.02 -13.51 14.51
C ASN A 38 1.73 -13.34 13.01
N TYR A 39 2.78 -13.36 12.18
CA TYR A 39 2.68 -13.30 10.73
C TYR A 39 3.84 -14.04 10.07
N GLU A 40 3.54 -14.89 9.11
CA GLU A 40 4.54 -15.69 8.41
C GLU A 40 4.75 -15.16 6.99
N LEU A 41 6.01 -14.85 6.66
CA LEU A 41 6.40 -14.45 5.31
C LEU A 41 6.67 -15.69 4.45
N GLY A 42 6.45 -15.60 3.15
CA GLY A 42 6.77 -16.67 2.19
C GLY A 42 5.74 -17.80 2.15
N VAL A 43 4.58 -17.64 2.76
CA VAL A 43 3.47 -18.60 2.69
C VAL A 43 2.26 -17.97 1.98
N GLN A 44 1.49 -18.81 1.30
CA GLN A 44 0.24 -18.35 0.68
C GLN A 44 -0.78 -17.96 1.74
N THR A 45 -1.48 -16.87 1.50
CA THR A 45 -2.66 -16.52 2.30
C THR A 45 -3.75 -17.57 2.08
N SER A 46 -4.49 -17.92 3.12
CA SER A 46 -5.55 -18.93 3.06
C SER A 46 -6.50 -18.72 1.87
N ASN A 47 -6.83 -19.81 1.17
CA ASN A 47 -7.70 -19.83 0.00
C ASN A 47 -9.18 -20.00 0.33
N GLU A 48 -9.60 -19.73 1.55
CA GLU A 48 -11.02 -19.75 1.93
C GLU A 48 -11.83 -18.68 1.20
N PHE A 49 -11.13 -17.70 0.63
CA PHE A 49 -11.68 -16.57 -0.08
C PHE A 49 -11.23 -16.58 -1.55
N ASP A 50 -12.18 -16.69 -2.49
CA ASP A 50 -11.95 -16.59 -3.94
C ASP A 50 -11.98 -15.13 -4.41
N TYR A 51 -10.88 -14.44 -4.27
CA TYR A 51 -10.74 -13.01 -4.58
C TYR A 51 -10.45 -12.71 -6.07
N LYS A 52 -9.95 -13.68 -6.84
CA LYS A 52 -9.60 -13.53 -8.28
C LYS A 52 -8.71 -12.30 -8.57
N LEU A 53 -7.73 -12.05 -7.72
CA LEU A 53 -6.74 -11.00 -7.86
C LEU A 53 -5.40 -11.58 -8.30
N ALA A 54 -4.55 -10.73 -8.89
CA ALA A 54 -3.14 -11.08 -9.10
C ALA A 54 -2.52 -11.49 -7.76
N ASN A 55 -1.84 -12.64 -7.74
CA ASN A 55 -1.28 -13.24 -6.53
C ASN A 55 0.22 -13.46 -6.68
N SER A 56 0.96 -13.30 -5.61
CA SER A 56 2.38 -13.62 -5.57
C SER A 56 2.59 -15.11 -5.28
N ASP A 57 3.24 -15.82 -6.17
CA ASP A 57 3.62 -17.23 -5.97
C ASP A 57 4.56 -17.43 -4.78
N LYS A 58 5.27 -16.39 -4.38
CA LYS A 58 6.16 -16.38 -3.21
C LYS A 58 5.44 -16.15 -1.89
N GLY A 59 4.13 -15.85 -1.91
CA GLY A 59 3.30 -15.76 -0.73
C GLY A 59 3.28 -14.39 -0.04
N GLN A 60 2.97 -14.39 1.26
CA GLN A 60 2.91 -13.22 2.12
C GLN A 60 4.27 -12.52 2.21
N HIS A 61 4.27 -11.20 2.24
CA HIS A 61 5.48 -10.41 2.13
C HIS A 61 5.35 -9.03 2.82
N ILE A 62 6.48 -8.34 2.91
CA ILE A 62 6.52 -6.94 3.31
C ILE A 62 6.41 -6.08 2.05
N HIS A 63 5.50 -5.11 2.03
CA HIS A 63 5.57 -3.98 1.11
C HIS A 63 6.49 -2.92 1.72
N PHE A 64 7.49 -2.50 0.95
CA PHE A 64 8.45 -1.48 1.35
C PHE A 64 8.35 -0.30 0.37
N ILE A 65 7.89 0.84 0.86
CA ILE A 65 7.60 2.04 0.07
C ILE A 65 8.60 3.14 0.44
N GLU A 66 9.27 3.71 -0.54
CA GLU A 66 10.22 4.82 -0.41
C GLU A 66 9.58 6.10 -0.97
N ASP A 67 9.46 7.16 -0.16
CA ASP A 67 8.90 8.47 -0.52
C ASP A 67 7.59 8.38 -1.32
N ASN A 68 6.71 7.47 -0.89
CA ASN A 68 5.46 7.13 -1.58
C ASN A 68 5.64 6.69 -3.05
N GLY A 69 6.81 6.17 -3.42
CA GLY A 69 7.05 5.54 -4.71
C GLY A 69 6.42 4.14 -4.80
N PRO A 70 6.59 3.42 -5.92
CA PRO A 70 6.15 2.04 -6.03
C PRO A 70 6.86 1.16 -5.01
N TYR A 71 6.11 0.28 -4.34
CA TYR A 71 6.70 -0.61 -3.34
C TYR A 71 7.63 -1.66 -3.97
N SER A 72 8.61 -2.10 -3.19
CA SER A 72 9.30 -3.37 -3.39
C SER A 72 8.73 -4.42 -2.42
N ALA A 73 8.65 -5.68 -2.89
CA ALA A 73 8.14 -6.81 -2.11
C ALA A 73 9.31 -7.61 -1.52
N HIS A 74 9.26 -7.88 -0.22
CA HIS A 74 10.30 -8.63 0.48
C HIS A 74 9.70 -9.80 1.24
N TYR A 75 10.24 -11.00 0.99
CA TYR A 75 9.74 -12.26 1.52
C TYR A 75 10.58 -12.78 2.70
N SER A 76 11.59 -12.02 3.07
CA SER A 76 12.47 -12.29 4.23
C SER A 76 12.41 -11.14 5.21
N LYS A 77 12.56 -11.43 6.50
CA LYS A 77 12.61 -10.43 7.57
C LYS A 77 13.81 -9.51 7.47
N THR A 78 14.88 -9.94 6.79
CA THR A 78 16.10 -9.15 6.60
C THR A 78 16.42 -9.06 5.11
N PHE A 79 16.70 -7.86 4.65
CA PHE A 79 17.14 -7.59 3.27
C PHE A 79 17.99 -6.32 3.22
N SER A 80 18.78 -6.19 2.16
CA SER A 80 19.60 -5.00 1.90
C SER A 80 19.10 -4.29 0.64
N LYS A 81 19.15 -2.96 0.67
CA LYS A 81 18.67 -2.12 -0.42
C LYS A 81 19.42 -0.79 -0.44
N ASP A 82 19.68 -0.27 -1.64
CA ASP A 82 20.14 1.10 -1.82
C ASP A 82 18.95 2.04 -1.54
N VAL A 83 19.09 2.86 -0.52
CA VAL A 83 18.11 3.88 -0.15
C VAL A 83 18.85 5.18 0.11
N GLU A 84 18.36 6.27 -0.43
CA GLU A 84 18.96 7.59 -0.21
C GLU A 84 18.77 8.06 1.23
N ASP A 85 19.76 8.80 1.74
CA ASP A 85 19.69 9.43 3.06
C ASP A 85 18.51 10.41 3.12
N GLY A 86 17.71 10.31 4.18
CA GLY A 86 16.51 11.14 4.34
C GLY A 86 15.23 10.58 3.72
N THR A 87 15.28 9.43 3.04
CA THR A 87 14.09 8.78 2.48
C THR A 87 13.10 8.40 3.58
N VAL A 88 11.84 8.74 3.37
CA VAL A 88 10.73 8.27 4.22
C VAL A 88 10.32 6.87 3.76
N VAL A 89 10.40 5.91 4.67
CA VAL A 89 10.07 4.52 4.41
C VAL A 89 8.81 4.13 5.17
N LEU A 90 7.83 3.60 4.44
CA LEU A 90 6.73 2.85 5.01
C LEU A 90 6.91 1.37 4.69
N ALA A 91 6.94 0.53 5.71
CA ALA A 91 6.90 -0.92 5.56
C ALA A 91 5.68 -1.48 6.26
N PHE A 92 4.91 -2.33 5.59
CA PHE A 92 3.75 -3.00 6.17
C PHE A 92 3.62 -4.45 5.69
N LEU A 93 2.90 -5.25 6.47
CA LEU A 93 2.63 -6.64 6.13
C LEU A 93 1.56 -6.73 5.05
N SER A 94 1.79 -7.60 4.08
CA SER A 94 0.91 -7.80 2.92
C SER A 94 0.55 -9.27 2.74
N ARG A 95 -0.71 -9.51 2.38
CA ARG A 95 -1.18 -10.84 1.95
C ARG A 95 -0.54 -11.22 0.61
N SER A 96 -0.61 -12.49 0.25
CA SER A 96 -0.03 -12.98 -1.01
C SER A 96 -0.62 -12.29 -2.25
N TYR A 97 -1.87 -11.85 -2.21
CA TYR A 97 -2.54 -11.09 -3.27
C TYR A 97 -2.43 -9.56 -3.09
N HIS A 98 -1.45 -9.11 -2.32
CA HIS A 98 -1.02 -7.72 -2.17
C HIS A 98 -1.94 -6.79 -1.35
N GLU A 99 -2.98 -7.33 -0.73
CA GLU A 99 -3.80 -6.56 0.21
C GLU A 99 -3.03 -6.32 1.51
N SER A 100 -2.91 -5.06 1.92
CA SER A 100 -2.24 -4.67 3.17
C SER A 100 -2.99 -5.17 4.41
N VAL A 101 -2.24 -5.55 5.43
CA VAL A 101 -2.78 -5.81 6.76
C VAL A 101 -3.00 -4.47 7.46
N LYS A 102 -4.28 -4.09 7.64
CA LYS A 102 -4.71 -2.79 8.19
C LYS A 102 -4.86 -2.84 9.71
N ASN A 103 -3.79 -3.21 10.36
CA ASN A 103 -3.68 -3.34 11.80
C ASN A 103 -2.71 -2.26 12.31
N PRO A 104 -3.04 -1.50 13.37
CA PRO A 104 -2.19 -0.39 13.84
C PRO A 104 -0.78 -0.81 14.28
N ASN A 105 -0.53 -2.10 14.45
CA ASN A 105 0.78 -2.66 14.82
C ASN A 105 1.51 -3.35 13.65
N ALA A 106 0.93 -3.39 12.46
CA ALA A 106 1.44 -4.14 11.32
C ALA A 106 2.27 -3.30 10.33
N PHE A 107 2.76 -2.16 10.76
CA PHE A 107 3.58 -1.26 9.95
C PHE A 107 4.70 -0.58 10.73
N ILE A 108 5.68 -0.07 10.00
CA ILE A 108 6.71 0.85 10.46
C ILE A 108 6.77 2.04 9.50
N LEU A 109 6.76 3.26 10.05
CA LEU A 109 7.07 4.49 9.34
C LEU A 109 8.34 5.08 9.93
N ALA A 110 9.35 5.34 9.10
CA ALA A 110 10.62 5.88 9.52
C ALA A 110 11.27 6.73 8.44
N GLN A 111 12.12 7.66 8.81
CA GLN A 111 13.02 8.35 7.89
C GLN A 111 14.43 7.76 8.06
N VAL A 112 15.03 7.35 6.94
CA VAL A 112 16.27 6.58 6.93
C VAL A 112 17.49 7.51 6.92
N GLY A 113 18.56 7.12 7.62
CA GLY A 113 19.83 7.83 7.64
C GLY A 113 19.91 8.97 8.65
N GLU A 114 20.76 9.94 8.37
CA GLU A 114 21.06 11.05 9.29
C GLU A 114 20.15 12.26 9.06
N ASN A 115 19.70 12.47 7.84
CA ASN A 115 18.84 13.60 7.47
C ASN A 115 17.38 13.31 7.76
N GLN A 116 16.97 13.54 9.02
CA GLN A 116 15.60 13.25 9.48
C GLN A 116 14.84 14.56 9.74
N ASN A 117 14.39 15.20 8.67
CA ASN A 117 13.71 16.50 8.70
C ASN A 117 12.20 16.44 8.41
N MET A 118 11.66 15.26 8.09
CA MET A 118 10.23 15.06 7.86
C MET A 118 9.48 14.95 9.19
N ASP A 119 8.40 15.68 9.34
CA ASP A 119 7.48 15.48 10.47
C ASP A 119 6.62 14.24 10.21
N LEU A 120 6.98 13.12 10.84
CA LEU A 120 6.27 11.85 10.69
C LEU A 120 4.93 11.80 11.45
N SER A 121 4.55 12.85 12.18
CA SER A 121 3.22 12.99 12.78
C SER A 121 2.15 13.53 11.82
N ASN A 122 2.54 13.95 10.61
CA ASN A 122 1.61 14.35 9.57
C ASN A 122 0.62 13.22 9.24
N GLU A 123 -0.51 13.59 8.65
CA GLU A 123 -1.41 12.64 8.01
C GLU A 123 -0.80 12.15 6.70
N PHE A 124 -0.84 10.84 6.45
CA PHE A 124 -0.30 10.25 5.21
C PHE A 124 -1.33 9.35 4.54
N LEU A 125 -1.37 9.47 3.22
CA LEU A 125 -1.97 8.51 2.31
C LEU A 125 -0.86 7.93 1.42
N PHE A 126 -0.51 6.67 1.64
CA PHE A 126 0.45 5.96 0.80
C PHE A 126 -0.27 5.11 -0.24
N TYR A 127 0.15 5.25 -1.50
CA TYR A 127 -0.36 4.45 -2.60
C TYR A 127 0.34 3.09 -2.63
N SER A 128 -0.42 1.99 -2.54
CA SER A 128 0.12 0.64 -2.61
C SER A 128 -0.23 -0.07 -3.93
N ARG A 129 -1.51 -0.24 -4.21
CA ARG A 129 -2.04 -0.93 -5.40
C ARG A 129 -3.12 -0.08 -6.10
N PRO A 130 -3.27 -0.24 -7.46
CA PRO A 130 -2.57 -1.15 -8.36
C PRO A 130 -1.18 -0.67 -8.81
N LYS A 131 -0.36 -1.60 -9.31
CA LYS A 131 1.04 -1.35 -9.69
C LYS A 131 1.45 -2.22 -10.88
N GLY A 132 2.18 -1.65 -11.82
CA GLY A 132 2.84 -2.37 -12.91
C GLY A 132 1.92 -2.76 -14.05
N THR A 133 2.16 -3.93 -14.64
CA THR A 133 1.44 -4.43 -15.80
C THR A 133 0.58 -5.64 -15.42
N TYR A 134 -0.66 -5.64 -15.89
CA TYR A 134 -1.63 -6.71 -15.71
C TYR A 134 -1.95 -7.35 -17.06
N LYS A 135 -2.06 -8.69 -17.10
CA LYS A 135 -2.28 -9.48 -18.33
C LYS A 135 -3.39 -10.50 -18.15
N GLY A 136 -4.11 -10.78 -19.24
CA GLY A 136 -5.09 -11.84 -19.29
C GLY A 136 -6.18 -11.69 -18.21
N GLU A 137 -6.39 -12.74 -17.40
CA GLU A 137 -7.43 -12.75 -16.36
C GLU A 137 -7.19 -11.69 -15.27
N ASP A 138 -5.93 -11.36 -14.97
CA ASP A 138 -5.59 -10.34 -13.95
C ASP A 138 -6.05 -8.92 -14.33
N THR A 139 -6.43 -8.69 -15.60
CA THR A 139 -6.98 -7.39 -16.03
C THR A 139 -8.44 -7.20 -15.67
N LYS A 140 -9.17 -8.28 -15.34
CA LYS A 140 -10.62 -8.24 -15.08
C LYS A 140 -10.98 -7.64 -13.74
N ARG A 141 -10.18 -7.95 -12.71
CA ARG A 141 -10.32 -7.45 -11.35
C ARG A 141 -8.97 -7.00 -10.84
N ILE A 142 -8.87 -5.76 -10.45
CA ILE A 142 -7.62 -5.15 -10.00
C ILE A 142 -7.83 -4.66 -8.58
N LEU A 143 -6.85 -4.96 -7.71
CA LEU A 143 -6.86 -4.49 -6.33
C LEU A 143 -6.54 -2.99 -6.27
N LEU A 144 -7.42 -2.22 -5.66
CA LEU A 144 -7.13 -0.89 -5.15
C LEU A 144 -6.87 -1.01 -3.65
N ASP A 145 -5.66 -0.67 -3.24
CA ASP A 145 -5.25 -0.68 -1.84
C ASP A 145 -4.29 0.49 -1.56
N PHE A 146 -4.50 1.15 -0.43
CA PHE A 146 -3.70 2.25 0.05
C PHE A 146 -3.49 2.13 1.56
N TYR A 147 -2.50 2.84 2.10
CA TYR A 147 -2.20 2.79 3.52
C TYR A 147 -2.34 4.18 4.16
N LEU A 148 -3.13 4.26 5.22
CA LEU A 148 -3.38 5.48 5.97
C LEU A 148 -2.55 5.49 7.26
N ILE A 149 -1.86 6.58 7.51
CA ILE A 149 -1.08 6.83 8.72
C ILE A 149 -1.53 8.14 9.36
N ASN A 150 -1.75 8.14 10.66
CA ASN A 150 -2.16 9.30 11.47
C ASN A 150 -3.47 9.95 11.01
N THR A 151 -4.27 9.28 10.25
CA THR A 151 -5.56 9.77 9.77
C THR A 151 -6.59 8.64 9.73
N LYS A 152 -7.86 9.01 9.80
CA LYS A 152 -9.00 8.11 9.64
C LYS A 152 -9.96 8.71 8.63
N ILE A 153 -10.53 7.85 7.80
CA ILE A 153 -11.58 8.26 6.85
C ILE A 153 -12.95 7.79 7.35
N SER A 154 -13.97 8.57 7.07
CA SER A 154 -15.36 8.28 7.45
C SER A 154 -16.34 9.10 6.61
N ALA A 155 -17.62 8.75 6.66
CA ALA A 155 -18.68 9.46 5.94
C ALA A 155 -18.74 10.98 6.26
N ASN A 156 -18.45 11.36 7.51
CA ASN A 156 -18.49 12.75 7.97
C ASN A 156 -17.09 13.38 8.18
N GLY A 157 -16.03 12.62 7.94
CA GLY A 157 -14.64 13.07 8.13
C GLY A 157 -13.85 13.12 6.84
N ASN A 158 -12.55 12.90 6.97
CA ASN A 158 -11.66 12.78 5.83
C ASN A 158 -12.09 11.62 4.91
N LYS A 159 -11.73 11.71 3.64
CA LYS A 159 -12.04 10.71 2.61
C LYS A 159 -10.86 10.54 1.68
N VAL A 160 -10.88 9.48 0.91
CA VAL A 160 -9.96 9.29 -0.22
C VAL A 160 -10.76 9.47 -1.51
N LYS A 161 -10.37 10.45 -2.31
CA LYS A 161 -10.89 10.60 -3.67
C LYS A 161 -10.00 9.83 -4.63
N VAL A 162 -10.61 8.96 -5.42
CA VAL A 162 -9.96 8.13 -6.43
C VAL A 162 -10.39 8.60 -7.80
N SER A 163 -9.45 9.05 -8.62
CA SER A 163 -9.71 9.39 -10.02
C SER A 163 -9.04 8.34 -10.91
N ILE A 164 -9.83 7.71 -11.78
CA ILE A 164 -9.37 6.68 -12.74
C ILE A 164 -9.87 7.09 -14.11
N GLN A 165 -8.97 7.52 -15.00
CA GLN A 165 -9.35 8.13 -16.28
C GLN A 165 -10.38 9.27 -16.03
N ASP A 166 -11.55 9.19 -16.66
CA ASP A 166 -12.63 10.19 -16.52
C ASP A 166 -13.63 9.85 -15.39
N SER A 167 -13.32 8.90 -14.53
CA SER A 167 -14.21 8.46 -13.44
C SER A 167 -13.66 8.86 -12.09
N GLU A 168 -14.54 9.34 -11.20
CA GLU A 168 -14.20 9.71 -9.83
C GLU A 168 -15.03 8.91 -8.83
N PHE A 169 -14.39 8.53 -7.72
CA PHE A 169 -14.99 7.79 -6.62
C PHE A 169 -14.56 8.39 -5.29
N ILE A 170 -15.48 8.40 -4.32
CA ILE A 170 -15.21 8.83 -2.96
C ILE A 170 -15.25 7.63 -2.04
N ILE A 171 -14.15 7.40 -1.30
CA ILE A 171 -14.00 6.32 -0.35
C ILE A 171 -13.98 6.92 1.07
N ASP A 172 -14.85 6.41 1.92
CA ASP A 172 -15.02 6.81 3.32
C ASP A 172 -14.79 5.67 4.32
N GLU A 173 -14.33 4.51 3.83
CA GLU A 173 -13.98 3.36 4.63
C GLU A 173 -12.66 2.75 4.18
N TRP A 174 -11.74 2.54 5.10
CA TRP A 174 -10.42 2.00 4.79
C TRP A 174 -10.44 0.47 4.72
N VAL A 175 -10.82 -0.03 3.56
CA VAL A 175 -10.86 -1.44 3.17
C VAL A 175 -10.28 -1.61 1.76
N PRO A 176 -9.97 -2.82 1.32
CA PRO A 176 -9.56 -3.06 -0.07
C PRO A 176 -10.76 -2.98 -1.02
N PHE A 177 -10.49 -2.64 -2.27
CA PHE A 177 -11.51 -2.53 -3.32
C PHE A 177 -11.10 -3.27 -4.58
N TYR A 178 -12.07 -3.83 -5.30
CA TYR A 178 -11.92 -4.19 -6.69
C TYR A 178 -12.09 -2.95 -7.58
N ILE A 179 -11.25 -2.86 -8.61
CA ILE A 179 -11.48 -2.02 -9.79
C ILE A 179 -11.84 -2.95 -10.93
N GLU A 180 -12.97 -2.73 -11.59
CA GLU A 180 -13.44 -3.51 -12.73
C GLU A 180 -13.80 -2.59 -13.89
N GLY A 181 -13.78 -3.13 -15.13
CA GLY A 181 -14.18 -2.40 -16.32
C GLY A 181 -13.12 -1.42 -16.88
N LEU A 182 -11.85 -1.60 -16.52
CA LEU A 182 -10.76 -0.82 -17.08
C LEU A 182 -10.53 -1.22 -18.55
N PRO A 183 -10.28 -0.24 -19.44
CA PRO A 183 -9.86 -0.52 -20.81
C PRO A 183 -8.42 -1.03 -20.86
N LYS A 184 -8.04 -1.68 -21.96
CA LYS A 184 -6.64 -2.00 -22.25
C LYS A 184 -5.82 -0.72 -22.50
N GLY A 185 -4.52 -0.81 -22.24
CA GLY A 185 -3.56 0.27 -22.41
C GLY A 185 -3.11 0.89 -21.08
N GLU A 186 -2.60 2.08 -21.16
CA GLU A 186 -2.15 2.85 -19.98
C GLU A 186 -3.34 3.47 -19.25
N ILE A 187 -3.40 3.25 -17.95
CA ILE A 187 -4.44 3.76 -17.06
C ILE A 187 -3.79 4.64 -16.00
N SER A 188 -4.21 5.90 -15.93
CA SER A 188 -3.80 6.82 -14.86
C SER A 188 -4.75 6.71 -13.68
N ILE A 189 -4.18 6.60 -12.48
CA ILE A 189 -4.91 6.54 -11.20
C ILE A 189 -4.34 7.59 -10.27
N LYS A 190 -5.22 8.42 -9.72
CA LYS A 190 -4.88 9.45 -8.74
C LYS A 190 -5.62 9.20 -7.45
N LEU A 191 -4.90 9.26 -6.33
CA LEU A 191 -5.44 9.22 -4.98
C LEU A 191 -5.20 10.55 -4.29
N GLU A 192 -6.24 11.09 -3.67
CA GLU A 192 -6.22 12.34 -2.93
C GLU A 192 -6.82 12.12 -1.53
N LEU A 193 -6.05 12.44 -0.49
CA LEU A 193 -6.60 12.56 0.86
C LEU A 193 -7.25 13.93 0.97
N ILE A 194 -8.56 13.96 1.20
CA ILE A 194 -9.38 15.17 1.27
C ILE A 194 -10.07 15.27 2.62
N ASN A 195 -10.33 16.49 3.06
CA ASN A 195 -11.08 16.75 4.29
C ASN A 195 -12.61 16.59 4.07
N SER A 196 -13.38 16.81 5.12
CA SER A 196 -14.85 16.71 5.09
C SER A 196 -15.51 17.69 4.12
N ASN A 197 -14.85 18.80 3.77
CA ASN A 197 -15.34 19.78 2.80
C ASN A 197 -14.96 19.44 1.34
N GLY A 198 -14.13 18.41 1.14
CA GLY A 198 -13.62 18.03 -0.17
C GLY A 198 -12.31 18.71 -0.58
N ASP A 199 -11.71 19.50 0.31
CA ASP A 199 -10.42 20.16 0.04
C ASP A 199 -9.27 19.18 0.23
N LEU A 200 -8.23 19.33 -0.60
CA LEU A 200 -7.01 18.54 -0.48
C LEU A 200 -6.32 18.82 0.87
N ILE A 201 -5.99 17.77 1.61
CA ILE A 201 -5.21 17.91 2.85
C ILE A 201 -3.75 18.18 2.48
N ASP A 202 -3.21 19.26 3.05
CA ASP A 202 -1.80 19.61 2.92
C ASP A 202 -0.96 18.63 3.77
N SER A 203 -0.52 17.56 3.13
CA SER A 203 0.32 16.53 3.74
C SER A 203 1.38 16.05 2.74
N PRO A 204 2.50 15.49 3.25
CA PRO A 204 3.52 14.93 2.37
C PRO A 204 2.94 13.88 1.41
N PHE A 205 3.41 13.88 0.16
CA PHE A 205 3.02 12.93 -0.88
C PHE A 205 1.53 12.95 -1.29
N ASN A 206 0.79 13.98 -0.96
CA ASN A 206 -0.61 14.13 -1.33
C ASN A 206 -0.80 15.28 -2.34
N PRO A 207 -1.35 15.02 -3.53
CA PRO A 207 -1.90 13.78 -4.06
C PRO A 207 -0.85 12.80 -4.61
N SER A 208 -1.26 11.55 -4.83
CA SER A 208 -0.47 10.52 -5.51
C SER A 208 -1.03 10.21 -6.88
N ILE A 209 -0.18 10.15 -7.90
CA ILE A 209 -0.54 9.76 -9.28
C ILE A 209 0.34 8.59 -9.70
N ARG A 210 -0.29 7.54 -10.24
CA ARG A 210 0.38 6.34 -10.77
C ARG A 210 -0.22 5.95 -12.10
N SER A 211 0.61 5.34 -12.96
CA SER A 211 0.14 4.67 -14.17
C SER A 211 0.33 3.15 -14.04
N ILE A 212 -0.63 2.42 -14.58
CA ILE A 212 -0.57 0.97 -14.78
C ILE A 212 -0.84 0.65 -16.24
N ILE A 213 -0.48 -0.56 -16.66
CA ILE A 213 -0.69 -1.02 -18.05
C ILE A 213 -1.55 -2.29 -18.01
N LEU A 214 -2.60 -2.35 -18.84
CA LEU A 214 -3.42 -3.52 -19.08
C LEU A 214 -3.17 -4.05 -20.50
N GLU A 215 -2.73 -5.32 -20.62
CA GLU A 215 -2.46 -6.01 -21.90
C GLU A 215 -3.45 -7.14 -22.22
#